data_a100243234ff1563946df3cc2f9a40ed
#
_entry.id   a100243234ff1563946df3cc2f9a40ed
#
_cell.length_a   1.000
_cell.length_b   1.000
_cell.length_c   1.000
_cell.angle_alpha   90.00
_cell.angle_beta   90.00
_cell.angle_gamma   90.00
#
_symmetry.space_group_name_H-M   'P 1'
#
loop_
_entity.id
_entity.type
_entity.pdbx_description
1 polymer ?
#
loop_
_entity_poly.entity_id
_entity_poly.type
_entity_poly.pdbx_seq_one_letter_code
_entity_poly.pdbx_strand_id
1 'polypeptide(L)'
;TAFTVSIEAKEGVTTGISAADRAHTISVAINNNRNKDDLVYPGHVFPLMAWDGGVLERAGHTEAAVDISKIANLNPSGVICEIMSDDGSMARLPEIIKFAKYHGIKVGTVSDLIKYRLKTTTIVKLISERSFESEMGSGFVLKVFQNTISGEKHYALVKNLNKKSKSVLVRMHKLNITKDIFEEKNIFGSEIKSAFQLIEKNGSGAIVLINSDMSPNILKMFNKRKRSKNKLELREYGVGAQILSLLQINKIILLT
;
A
#
# COMPACT_ATOMS: atom_id res chain seq x y z
N THR A 1 -2.41 -6.16 14.35
CA THR A 1 -1.32 -7.14 14.44
C THR A 1 -1.88 -8.38 15.12
N ALA A 2 -1.73 -9.54 14.49
CA ALA A 2 -2.17 -10.80 15.07
C ALA A 2 -0.99 -11.41 15.84
N PHE A 3 -1.12 -11.46 17.15
CA PHE A 3 -0.25 -12.28 17.99
C PHE A 3 -0.60 -13.75 17.82
N THR A 4 0.42 -14.58 17.70
CA THR A 4 0.26 -16.03 17.75
C THR A 4 0.46 -16.53 19.17
N VAL A 5 0.42 -17.85 19.39
CA VAL A 5 0.88 -18.45 20.65
C VAL A 5 2.37 -18.19 20.83
N SER A 6 2.81 -18.00 22.08
CA SER A 6 4.23 -17.92 22.39
C SER A 6 4.90 -19.29 22.23
N ILE A 7 6.13 -19.30 21.75
CA ILE A 7 6.86 -20.51 21.40
C ILE A 7 8.21 -20.56 22.09
N GLU A 8 8.75 -21.79 22.18
CA GLU A 8 10.09 -22.07 22.61
C GLU A 8 10.68 -23.19 21.75
N ALA A 9 12.01 -23.21 21.54
CA ALA A 9 12.65 -24.36 20.94
C ALA A 9 12.57 -25.53 21.93
N LYS A 10 12.24 -26.74 21.42
CA LYS A 10 12.12 -27.94 22.23
C LYS A 10 13.44 -28.37 22.81
N GLU A 11 14.52 -28.12 22.08
CA GLU A 11 15.87 -28.53 22.45
C GLU A 11 16.84 -27.35 22.28
N GLY A 12 17.98 -27.40 22.98
CA GLY A 12 19.05 -26.40 22.83
C GLY A 12 18.83 -25.10 23.59
N VAL A 13 17.86 -25.05 24.49
CA VAL A 13 17.57 -23.93 25.39
C VAL A 13 17.71 -24.35 26.85
N THR A 14 17.96 -23.36 27.71
CA THR A 14 17.99 -23.58 29.17
C THR A 14 16.64 -23.20 29.78
N THR A 15 16.49 -21.93 30.23
CA THR A 15 15.23 -21.42 30.76
C THR A 15 14.34 -20.80 29.64
N GLY A 16 14.86 -20.67 28.45
CA GLY A 16 14.16 -20.03 27.30
C GLY A 16 14.17 -18.52 27.29
N ILE A 17 14.45 -17.85 28.43
CA ILE A 17 14.31 -16.40 28.58
C ILE A 17 15.57 -15.61 28.20
N SER A 18 16.75 -16.24 28.21
CA SER A 18 17.98 -15.55 27.87
C SER A 18 17.98 -15.05 26.42
N ALA A 19 18.80 -14.05 26.09
CA ALA A 19 18.95 -13.59 24.72
C ALA A 19 19.41 -14.71 23.79
N ALA A 20 20.31 -15.58 24.26
CA ALA A 20 20.79 -16.73 23.51
C ALA A 20 19.68 -17.76 23.25
N ASP A 21 18.89 -18.12 24.27
CA ASP A 21 17.78 -19.06 24.13
C ASP A 21 16.71 -18.54 23.17
N ARG A 22 16.35 -17.27 23.30
CA ARG A 22 15.39 -16.65 22.38
C ARG A 22 15.91 -16.57 20.94
N ALA A 23 17.19 -16.25 20.74
CA ALA A 23 17.81 -16.28 19.42
C ALA A 23 17.81 -17.69 18.84
N HIS A 24 18.08 -18.71 19.65
CA HIS A 24 18.00 -20.12 19.23
C HIS A 24 16.57 -20.48 18.84
N THR A 25 15.59 -20.16 19.67
CA THR A 25 14.15 -20.40 19.37
C THR A 25 13.73 -19.75 18.06
N ILE A 26 14.13 -18.50 17.81
CA ILE A 26 13.85 -17.83 16.55
C ILE A 26 14.50 -18.56 15.37
N SER A 27 15.76 -18.97 15.49
CA SER A 27 16.46 -19.68 14.41
C SER A 27 15.83 -21.05 14.11
N VAL A 28 15.33 -21.75 15.10
CA VAL A 28 14.54 -22.99 14.90
C VAL A 28 13.23 -22.69 14.19
N ALA A 29 12.50 -21.66 14.64
CA ALA A 29 11.18 -21.32 14.10
C ALA A 29 11.20 -20.88 12.64
N ILE A 30 12.29 -20.24 12.16
CA ILE A 30 12.40 -19.77 10.77
C ILE A 30 13.13 -20.74 9.85
N ASN A 31 13.58 -21.87 10.35
CA ASN A 31 14.36 -22.85 9.59
C ASN A 31 13.42 -23.76 8.77
N ASN A 32 13.54 -23.71 7.47
CA ASN A 32 12.72 -24.51 6.54
C ASN A 32 12.92 -26.03 6.67
N ASN A 33 14.01 -26.48 7.32
CA ASN A 33 14.28 -27.90 7.57
C ASN A 33 13.73 -28.38 8.92
N ARG A 34 13.08 -27.51 9.67
CA ARG A 34 12.44 -27.80 10.95
C ARG A 34 10.92 -27.82 10.78
N ASN A 35 10.24 -28.37 11.76
CA ASN A 35 8.79 -28.49 11.76
C ASN A 35 8.21 -28.12 13.14
N LYS A 36 6.88 -28.18 13.26
CA LYS A 36 6.17 -27.83 14.50
C LYS A 36 6.59 -28.64 15.72
N ASP A 37 7.11 -29.85 15.53
CA ASP A 37 7.51 -30.74 16.64
C ASP A 37 8.87 -30.36 17.24
N ASP A 38 9.60 -29.46 16.58
CA ASP A 38 10.83 -28.82 17.09
C ASP A 38 10.55 -27.65 18.03
N LEU A 39 9.28 -27.25 18.15
CA LEU A 39 8.82 -26.15 18.99
C LEU A 39 7.86 -26.64 20.07
N VAL A 40 7.88 -25.97 21.21
CA VAL A 40 6.92 -26.16 22.30
C VAL A 40 6.22 -24.87 22.64
N TYR A 41 5.08 -24.92 23.31
CA TYR A 41 4.31 -23.79 23.80
C TYR A 41 3.72 -24.08 25.18
N PRO A 42 3.52 -23.06 26.03
CA PRO A 42 3.95 -21.67 25.85
C PRO A 42 5.46 -21.51 25.92
N GLY A 43 6.00 -20.39 25.42
CA GLY A 43 7.41 -20.04 25.44
C GLY A 43 7.65 -18.55 25.62
N HIS A 44 8.89 -18.10 25.41
CA HIS A 44 9.33 -16.72 25.64
C HIS A 44 9.46 -15.90 24.35
N VAL A 45 9.21 -16.49 23.18
CA VAL A 45 9.18 -15.78 21.90
C VAL A 45 7.74 -15.66 21.44
N PHE A 46 7.34 -14.45 21.05
CA PHE A 46 5.98 -14.10 20.62
C PHE A 46 5.96 -13.75 19.13
N PRO A 47 5.69 -14.72 18.23
CA PRO A 47 5.58 -14.43 16.82
C PRO A 47 4.38 -13.54 16.51
N LEU A 48 4.57 -12.64 15.55
CA LEU A 48 3.54 -11.77 15.00
C LEU A 48 3.34 -12.10 13.53
N MET A 49 2.09 -12.20 13.10
CA MET A 49 1.76 -12.37 11.69
C MET A 49 1.73 -11.00 10.99
N ALA A 50 2.58 -10.84 9.98
CA ALA A 50 2.50 -9.72 9.04
C ALA A 50 1.37 -9.98 8.02
N TRP A 51 0.77 -8.92 7.50
CA TRP A 51 -0.17 -9.00 6.39
C TRP A 51 0.58 -9.35 5.09
N ASP A 52 -0.03 -10.15 4.22
CA ASP A 52 0.63 -10.67 3.01
C ASP A 52 1.06 -9.58 2.03
N GLY A 53 0.27 -8.51 1.89
CA GLY A 53 0.60 -7.33 1.12
C GLY A 53 1.70 -6.45 1.72
N GLY A 54 2.19 -6.78 2.93
CA GLY A 54 3.24 -6.05 3.60
C GLY A 54 2.86 -4.61 3.90
N VAL A 55 3.84 -3.68 3.80
CA VAL A 55 3.58 -2.24 4.06
C VAL A 55 2.60 -1.60 3.08
N LEU A 56 2.34 -2.23 1.94
CA LEU A 56 1.35 -1.75 0.98
C LEU A 56 -0.08 -2.07 1.43
N GLU A 57 -0.27 -3.07 2.26
CA GLU A 57 -1.56 -3.41 2.86
C GLU A 57 -1.73 -2.74 4.23
N ARG A 58 -0.74 -2.89 5.11
CA ARG A 58 -0.71 -2.30 6.44
C ARG A 58 0.61 -1.58 6.69
N ALA A 59 0.56 -0.26 6.91
CA ALA A 59 1.76 0.55 7.17
C ALA A 59 2.24 0.39 8.61
N GLY A 60 2.73 -0.81 8.96
CA GLY A 60 3.21 -1.18 10.29
C GLY A 60 4.66 -1.64 10.28
N HIS A 61 5.32 -1.61 11.45
CA HIS A 61 6.70 -2.06 11.60
C HIS A 61 6.85 -3.58 11.43
N THR A 62 5.82 -4.36 11.79
CA THR A 62 5.77 -5.80 11.56
C THR A 62 5.88 -6.13 10.07
N GLU A 63 5.06 -5.46 9.25
CA GLU A 63 5.09 -5.61 7.80
C GLU A 63 6.39 -5.08 7.21
N ALA A 64 6.92 -3.98 7.76
CA ALA A 64 8.19 -3.41 7.30
C ALA A 64 9.36 -4.36 7.52
N ALA A 65 9.44 -5.03 8.67
CA ALA A 65 10.49 -6.00 8.96
C ALA A 65 10.48 -7.16 7.95
N VAL A 66 9.31 -7.73 7.69
CA VAL A 66 9.14 -8.82 6.71
C VAL A 66 9.43 -8.36 5.28
N ASP A 67 8.95 -7.17 4.90
CA ASP A 67 9.19 -6.61 3.56
C ASP A 67 10.68 -6.35 3.29
N ILE A 68 11.41 -5.80 4.26
CA ILE A 68 12.86 -5.57 4.13
C ILE A 68 13.59 -6.90 3.89
N SER A 69 13.25 -7.95 4.65
CA SER A 69 13.84 -9.27 4.49
C SER A 69 13.52 -9.87 3.11
N LYS A 70 12.26 -9.77 2.66
CA LYS A 70 11.86 -10.20 1.31
C LYS A 70 12.63 -9.46 0.21
N ILE A 71 12.77 -8.14 0.32
CA ILE A 71 13.48 -7.31 -0.66
C ILE A 71 14.97 -7.67 -0.70
N ALA A 72 15.55 -8.05 0.45
CA ALA A 72 16.93 -8.52 0.55
C ALA A 72 17.11 -9.98 0.09
N ASN A 73 16.08 -10.66 -0.40
CA ASN A 73 16.06 -12.09 -0.74
C ASN A 73 16.46 -13.00 0.44
N LEU A 74 16.10 -12.59 1.65
CA LEU A 74 16.26 -13.37 2.87
C LEU A 74 14.95 -14.07 3.23
N ASN A 75 15.02 -14.95 4.24
CA ASN A 75 13.82 -15.53 4.85
C ASN A 75 12.84 -14.40 5.24
N PRO A 76 11.54 -14.49 4.89
CA PRO A 76 10.55 -13.44 5.13
C PRO A 76 10.15 -13.33 6.60
N SER A 77 11.12 -13.09 7.46
CA SER A 77 10.98 -12.92 8.90
C SER A 77 11.88 -11.80 9.39
N GLY A 78 11.60 -11.25 10.56
CA GLY A 78 12.42 -10.22 11.18
C GLY A 78 12.17 -10.14 12.67
N VAL A 79 13.19 -9.76 13.42
CA VAL A 79 13.08 -9.47 14.85
C VAL A 79 12.88 -7.98 15.01
N ILE A 80 11.88 -7.60 15.80
CA ILE A 80 11.57 -6.19 16.10
C ILE A 80 11.70 -5.98 17.62
N CYS A 81 12.22 -4.81 17.97
CA CYS A 81 12.35 -4.37 19.36
C CYS A 81 12.21 -2.85 19.39
N GLU A 82 11.44 -2.38 20.36
CA GLU A 82 11.29 -0.94 20.61
C GLU A 82 12.55 -0.38 21.26
N ILE A 83 12.93 0.85 20.86
CA ILE A 83 14.00 1.60 21.49
C ILE A 83 13.38 2.54 22.53
N MET A 84 13.78 2.42 23.77
CA MET A 84 13.36 3.28 24.89
C MET A 84 14.43 4.33 25.17
N SER A 85 13.98 5.50 25.63
CA SER A 85 14.81 6.52 26.23
C SER A 85 15.21 6.14 27.65
N ASP A 86 16.19 6.80 28.24
CA ASP A 86 16.70 6.50 29.57
C ASP A 86 15.65 6.66 30.68
N ASP A 87 14.65 7.52 30.45
CA ASP A 87 13.51 7.72 31.35
C ASP A 87 12.43 6.62 31.24
N GLY A 88 12.62 5.61 30.39
CA GLY A 88 11.68 4.52 30.13
C GLY A 88 10.57 4.86 29.13
N SER A 89 10.52 6.08 28.58
CA SER A 89 9.60 6.43 27.51
C SER A 89 10.07 5.87 26.16
N MET A 90 9.14 5.78 25.19
CA MET A 90 9.49 5.34 23.83
C MET A 90 10.28 6.43 23.13
N ALA A 91 11.51 6.10 22.68
CA ALA A 91 12.37 7.00 21.92
C ALA A 91 11.67 7.50 20.65
N ARG A 92 11.81 8.78 20.36
CA ARG A 92 11.26 9.44 19.18
C ARG A 92 12.34 9.71 18.15
N LEU A 93 11.95 10.11 16.96
CA LEU A 93 12.86 10.24 15.82
C LEU A 93 14.16 11.01 16.13
N PRO A 94 14.16 12.14 16.87
CA PRO A 94 15.41 12.85 17.21
C PRO A 94 16.39 12.02 18.04
N GLU A 95 15.87 11.25 19.01
CA GLU A 95 16.67 10.36 19.86
C GLU A 95 17.14 9.13 19.07
N ILE A 96 16.27 8.55 18.25
CA ILE A 96 16.59 7.42 17.38
C ILE A 96 17.73 7.78 16.40
N ILE A 97 17.73 8.99 15.84
CA ILE A 97 18.80 9.45 14.95
C ILE A 97 20.14 9.51 15.70
N LYS A 98 20.16 10.03 16.95
CA LYS A 98 21.37 10.07 17.77
C LYS A 98 21.86 8.66 18.11
N PHE A 99 20.96 7.80 18.55
CA PHE A 99 21.23 6.40 18.85
C PHE A 99 21.82 5.66 17.64
N ALA A 100 21.17 5.79 16.49
CA ALA A 100 21.61 5.15 15.25
C ALA A 100 23.00 5.64 14.80
N LYS A 101 23.26 6.93 14.92
CA LYS A 101 24.57 7.52 14.61
C LYS A 101 25.67 6.99 15.56
N TYR A 102 25.37 6.88 16.84
CA TYR A 102 26.29 6.38 17.84
C TYR A 102 26.66 4.90 17.61
N HIS A 103 25.66 4.09 17.24
CA HIS A 103 25.84 2.65 17.01
C HIS A 103 26.13 2.27 15.54
N GLY A 104 26.25 3.22 14.63
CA GLY A 104 26.47 2.94 13.21
C GLY A 104 25.31 2.24 12.51
N ILE A 105 24.08 2.40 13.00
CA ILE A 105 22.86 1.73 12.48
C ILE A 105 22.16 2.65 11.48
N LYS A 106 21.61 2.04 10.42
CA LYS A 106 20.83 2.77 9.40
C LYS A 106 19.43 3.09 9.92
N VAL A 107 18.90 4.25 9.53
CA VAL A 107 17.52 4.68 9.85
C VAL A 107 16.72 4.74 8.56
N GLY A 108 15.53 4.18 8.59
CA GLY A 108 14.55 4.25 7.51
C GLY A 108 13.16 4.54 8.06
N THR A 109 12.25 5.01 7.21
CA THR A 109 10.85 5.19 7.57
C THR A 109 9.95 4.22 6.83
N VAL A 110 8.84 3.82 7.46
CA VAL A 110 7.81 3.01 6.77
C VAL A 110 7.28 3.73 5.52
N SER A 111 7.21 5.07 5.55
CA SER A 111 6.79 5.87 4.39
C SER A 111 7.75 5.74 3.20
N ASP A 112 9.06 5.72 3.45
CA ASP A 112 10.04 5.55 2.37
C ASP A 112 10.05 4.13 1.84
N LEU A 113 9.83 3.13 2.70
CA LEU A 113 9.66 1.74 2.26
C LEU A 113 8.40 1.59 1.40
N ILE A 114 7.29 2.22 1.74
CA ILE A 114 6.08 2.25 0.91
C ILE A 114 6.39 2.86 -0.47
N LYS A 115 7.08 4.00 -0.52
CA LYS A 115 7.49 4.64 -1.79
C LYS A 115 8.36 3.70 -2.64
N TYR A 116 9.32 3.05 -1.99
CA TYR A 116 10.19 2.08 -2.66
C TYR A 116 9.38 0.91 -3.23
N ARG A 117 8.51 0.28 -2.42
CA ARG A 117 7.64 -0.81 -2.84
C ARG A 117 6.73 -0.42 -4.00
N LEU A 118 6.12 0.77 -3.97
CA LEU A 118 5.27 1.26 -5.06
C LEU A 118 6.02 1.46 -6.38
N LYS A 119 7.32 1.74 -6.33
CA LYS A 119 8.18 1.85 -7.53
C LYS A 119 8.62 0.49 -8.07
N THR A 120 8.86 -0.47 -7.21
CA THR A 120 9.49 -1.75 -7.56
C THR A 120 8.52 -2.92 -7.67
N THR A 121 7.30 -2.77 -7.13
CA THR A 121 6.29 -3.84 -7.11
C THR A 121 5.07 -3.42 -7.92
N THR A 122 4.70 -4.18 -8.94
CA THR A 122 3.44 -3.98 -9.68
C THR A 122 2.29 -4.56 -8.88
N ILE A 123 1.40 -3.68 -8.40
CA ILE A 123 0.23 -4.05 -7.61
C ILE A 123 -1.09 -3.84 -8.36
N VAL A 124 -1.03 -3.40 -9.61
CA VAL A 124 -2.22 -3.12 -10.43
C VAL A 124 -2.15 -3.98 -11.68
N LYS A 125 -3.25 -4.65 -12.00
CA LYS A 125 -3.40 -5.40 -13.25
C LYS A 125 -4.66 -4.97 -14.00
N LEU A 126 -4.59 -4.91 -15.33
CA LEU A 126 -5.77 -4.76 -16.19
C LEU A 126 -6.54 -6.09 -16.17
N ILE A 127 -7.84 -6.04 -15.88
CA ILE A 127 -8.68 -7.24 -15.81
C ILE A 127 -9.77 -7.28 -16.87
N SER A 128 -10.17 -6.13 -17.41
CA SER A 128 -11.18 -6.05 -18.47
C SER A 128 -11.08 -4.75 -19.23
N GLU A 129 -11.49 -4.76 -20.51
CA GLU A 129 -11.70 -3.57 -21.30
C GLU A 129 -12.88 -3.75 -22.25
N ARG A 130 -13.58 -2.65 -22.55
CA ARG A 130 -14.67 -2.63 -23.51
C ARG A 130 -14.89 -1.23 -24.09
N SER A 131 -15.50 -1.14 -25.26
CA SER A 131 -16.00 0.11 -25.79
C SER A 131 -17.01 0.76 -24.84
N PHE A 132 -16.96 2.06 -24.75
CA PHE A 132 -17.82 2.86 -23.87
C PHE A 132 -18.36 4.06 -24.64
N GLU A 133 -19.68 4.12 -24.76
CA GLU A 133 -20.43 5.21 -25.35
C GLU A 133 -21.22 5.92 -24.26
N SER A 134 -21.30 7.23 -24.33
CA SER A 134 -22.00 8.07 -23.35
C SER A 134 -22.54 9.31 -24.04
N GLU A 135 -23.59 9.90 -23.47
CA GLU A 135 -24.09 11.21 -23.89
C GLU A 135 -23.02 12.32 -23.79
N MET A 136 -22.00 12.11 -22.96
CA MET A 136 -20.87 13.04 -22.77
C MET A 136 -19.79 12.92 -23.84
N GLY A 137 -19.80 11.87 -24.66
CA GLY A 137 -18.79 11.64 -25.69
C GLY A 137 -18.78 10.18 -26.17
N SER A 138 -18.20 9.99 -27.36
CA SER A 138 -18.12 8.70 -28.05
C SER A 138 -16.67 8.25 -28.26
N GLY A 139 -16.49 6.96 -28.60
CA GLY A 139 -15.19 6.38 -28.93
C GLY A 139 -14.24 6.25 -27.74
N PHE A 140 -14.76 6.18 -26.54
CA PHE A 140 -13.99 5.83 -25.36
C PHE A 140 -13.87 4.31 -25.18
N VAL A 141 -12.82 3.89 -24.51
CA VAL A 141 -12.64 2.52 -24.02
C VAL A 141 -12.61 2.58 -22.50
N LEU A 142 -13.51 1.86 -21.85
CA LEU A 142 -13.50 1.64 -20.42
C LEU A 142 -12.54 0.49 -20.11
N LYS A 143 -11.54 0.77 -19.28
CA LYS A 143 -10.59 -0.22 -18.76
C LYS A 143 -10.79 -0.38 -17.27
N VAL A 144 -10.81 -1.64 -16.81
CA VAL A 144 -10.96 -1.99 -15.41
C VAL A 144 -9.65 -2.57 -14.90
N PHE A 145 -9.13 -1.98 -13.85
CA PHE A 145 -7.91 -2.39 -13.17
C PHE A 145 -8.22 -2.93 -11.79
N GLN A 146 -7.47 -3.91 -11.35
CA GLN A 146 -7.58 -4.45 -10.01
C GLN A 146 -6.28 -4.28 -9.26
N ASN A 147 -6.36 -3.76 -8.04
CA ASN A 147 -5.28 -3.83 -7.08
C ASN A 147 -5.15 -5.27 -6.58
N THR A 148 -4.00 -5.90 -6.79
CA THR A 148 -3.76 -7.31 -6.46
C THR A 148 -3.62 -7.57 -4.97
N ILE A 149 -3.41 -6.52 -4.16
CA ILE A 149 -3.27 -6.61 -2.70
C ILE A 149 -4.63 -6.42 -2.04
N SER A 150 -5.31 -5.30 -2.34
CA SER A 150 -6.60 -4.97 -1.69
C SER A 150 -7.81 -5.58 -2.38
N GLY A 151 -7.66 -6.05 -3.62
CA GLY A 151 -8.77 -6.52 -4.45
C GLY A 151 -9.63 -5.38 -5.04
N GLU A 152 -9.36 -4.14 -4.69
CA GLU A 152 -10.11 -2.97 -5.15
C GLU A 152 -10.01 -2.80 -6.66
N LYS A 153 -11.12 -2.36 -7.26
CA LYS A 153 -11.19 -2.08 -8.69
C LYS A 153 -11.12 -0.58 -8.95
N HIS A 154 -10.28 -0.20 -9.90
CA HIS A 154 -10.15 1.16 -10.40
C HIS A 154 -10.49 1.19 -11.88
N TYR A 155 -10.82 2.35 -12.42
CA TYR A 155 -11.32 2.45 -13.79
C TYR A 155 -10.54 3.52 -14.55
N ALA A 156 -10.41 3.34 -15.86
CA ALA A 156 -9.96 4.40 -16.75
C ALA A 156 -10.84 4.45 -17.99
N LEU A 157 -11.26 5.65 -18.35
CA LEU A 157 -11.89 5.96 -19.62
C LEU A 157 -10.83 6.58 -20.52
N VAL A 158 -10.56 5.94 -21.64
CA VAL A 158 -9.44 6.26 -22.50
C VAL A 158 -9.94 6.52 -23.91
N LYS A 159 -9.50 7.63 -24.51
CA LYS A 159 -9.80 7.98 -25.89
C LYS A 159 -8.53 8.16 -26.69
N ASN A 160 -8.38 7.43 -27.81
CA ASN A 160 -7.33 7.60 -28.83
C ASN A 160 -5.93 7.86 -28.25
N LEU A 161 -5.45 7.02 -27.32
CA LEU A 161 -4.08 7.14 -26.82
C LEU A 161 -3.09 6.78 -27.92
N ASN A 162 -2.52 7.82 -28.55
CA ASN A 162 -1.49 7.64 -29.55
C ASN A 162 -0.13 7.54 -28.84
N LYS A 163 0.59 6.43 -29.05
CA LYS A 163 1.95 6.19 -28.48
C LYS A 163 2.99 7.25 -28.88
N LYS A 164 2.70 8.05 -29.92
CA LYS A 164 3.58 9.12 -30.44
C LYS A 164 3.30 10.49 -29.83
N SER A 165 2.25 10.64 -29.03
CA SER A 165 1.90 11.93 -28.44
C SER A 165 2.91 12.35 -27.35
N LYS A 166 3.41 13.60 -27.46
CA LYS A 166 4.41 14.14 -26.50
C LYS A 166 3.85 14.27 -25.09
N SER A 167 2.54 14.46 -24.94
CA SER A 167 1.83 14.54 -23.65
C SER A 167 0.35 14.22 -23.85
N VAL A 168 -0.28 13.68 -22.83
CA VAL A 168 -1.68 13.24 -22.83
C VAL A 168 -2.47 14.04 -21.81
N LEU A 169 -3.68 14.49 -22.17
CA LEU A 169 -4.63 15.07 -21.23
C LEU A 169 -5.10 13.98 -20.26
N VAL A 170 -4.90 14.20 -18.96
CA VAL A 170 -5.28 13.24 -17.93
C VAL A 170 -6.03 13.92 -16.80
N ARG A 171 -7.18 13.40 -16.44
CA ARG A 171 -7.86 13.67 -15.19
C ARG A 171 -7.65 12.51 -14.24
N MET A 172 -7.06 12.79 -13.08
CA MET A 172 -7.03 11.87 -11.95
C MET A 172 -8.18 12.24 -11.01
N HIS A 173 -9.12 11.34 -10.80
CA HIS A 173 -10.31 11.60 -10.00
C HIS A 173 -10.50 10.51 -8.94
N LYS A 174 -10.67 10.94 -7.70
CA LYS A 174 -11.04 10.04 -6.61
C LYS A 174 -12.56 9.95 -6.57
N LEU A 175 -13.09 8.73 -6.77
CA LEU A 175 -14.53 8.51 -6.76
C LEU A 175 -15.14 8.86 -5.40
N ASN A 176 -16.18 9.66 -5.45
CA ASN A 176 -16.99 10.02 -4.31
C ASN A 176 -18.48 9.96 -4.70
N ILE A 177 -19.19 8.95 -4.21
CA ILE A 177 -20.59 8.70 -4.58
C ILE A 177 -21.47 9.90 -4.31
N THR A 178 -21.31 10.59 -3.18
CA THR A 178 -22.16 11.73 -2.83
C THR A 178 -21.95 12.91 -3.76
N LYS A 179 -20.70 13.16 -4.17
CA LYS A 179 -20.35 14.22 -5.11
C LYS A 179 -20.68 13.87 -6.55
N ASP A 180 -20.27 12.66 -6.95
CA ASP A 180 -20.24 12.27 -8.37
C ASP A 180 -21.59 11.76 -8.87
N ILE A 181 -22.44 11.21 -7.96
CA ILE A 181 -23.75 10.65 -8.31
C ILE A 181 -24.89 11.49 -7.76
N PHE A 182 -24.81 11.90 -6.48
CA PHE A 182 -25.92 12.62 -5.85
C PHE A 182 -25.82 14.15 -5.97
N GLU A 183 -24.79 14.68 -6.64
CA GLU A 183 -24.58 16.11 -6.88
C GLU A 183 -24.81 16.97 -5.63
N GLU A 184 -24.23 16.56 -4.51
CA GLU A 184 -24.38 17.23 -3.21
C GLU A 184 -24.16 18.75 -3.34
N LYS A 185 -25.14 19.55 -2.92
CA LYS A 185 -25.11 21.03 -3.05
C LYS A 185 -23.83 21.62 -2.45
N ASN A 186 -23.22 22.56 -3.18
CA ASN A 186 -21.95 23.23 -2.87
C ASN A 186 -20.66 22.40 -3.08
N ILE A 187 -20.73 21.27 -3.76
CA ILE A 187 -19.56 20.50 -4.15
C ILE A 187 -19.62 20.34 -5.66
N PHE A 188 -18.66 20.95 -6.36
CA PHE A 188 -18.60 20.96 -7.82
C PHE A 188 -18.56 19.52 -8.41
N GLY A 189 -19.74 18.96 -8.74
CA GLY A 189 -19.87 17.68 -9.44
C GLY A 189 -19.46 17.71 -10.92
N SER A 190 -19.08 18.89 -11.44
CA SER A 190 -18.81 19.12 -12.86
C SER A 190 -17.40 18.72 -13.33
N GLU A 191 -16.49 18.33 -12.41
CA GLU A 191 -15.09 18.09 -12.76
C GLU A 191 -14.90 16.93 -13.75
N ILE A 192 -15.66 15.84 -13.59
CA ILE A 192 -15.62 14.69 -14.52
C ILE A 192 -16.24 15.12 -15.86
N LYS A 193 -17.38 15.81 -15.86
CA LYS A 193 -18.05 16.31 -17.07
C LYS A 193 -17.13 17.25 -17.86
N SER A 194 -16.49 18.19 -17.17
CA SER A 194 -15.52 19.10 -17.78
C SER A 194 -14.32 18.38 -18.38
N ALA A 195 -13.80 17.37 -17.69
CA ALA A 195 -12.70 16.56 -18.22
C ALA A 195 -13.13 15.76 -19.47
N PHE A 196 -14.33 15.18 -19.47
CA PHE A 196 -14.90 14.55 -20.66
C PHE A 196 -14.97 15.50 -21.87
N GLN A 197 -15.53 16.70 -21.67
CA GLN A 197 -15.65 17.71 -22.73
C GLN A 197 -14.29 18.14 -23.29
N LEU A 198 -13.31 18.35 -22.41
CA LEU A 198 -11.95 18.72 -22.82
C LEU A 198 -11.27 17.60 -23.62
N ILE A 199 -11.39 16.34 -23.17
CA ILE A 199 -10.83 15.19 -23.88
C ILE A 199 -11.55 14.95 -25.19
N GLU A 200 -12.88 15.11 -25.23
CA GLU A 200 -13.69 15.02 -26.46
C GLU A 200 -13.23 16.04 -27.47
N LYS A 201 -13.11 17.32 -27.08
CA LYS A 201 -12.62 18.40 -27.91
C LYS A 201 -11.18 18.19 -28.40
N ASN A 202 -10.32 17.64 -27.56
CA ASN A 202 -8.92 17.34 -27.92
C ASN A 202 -8.78 16.08 -28.78
N GLY A 203 -9.79 15.21 -28.79
CA GLY A 203 -9.79 13.94 -29.51
C GLY A 203 -8.94 12.84 -28.87
N SER A 204 -8.21 13.11 -27.77
CA SER A 204 -7.33 12.15 -27.10
C SER A 204 -7.17 12.49 -25.61
N GLY A 205 -7.16 11.49 -24.74
CA GLY A 205 -6.95 11.67 -23.31
C GLY A 205 -7.39 10.49 -22.47
N ALA A 206 -7.28 10.64 -21.15
CA ALA A 206 -7.70 9.64 -20.19
C ALA A 206 -8.32 10.26 -18.92
N ILE A 207 -9.37 9.65 -18.40
CA ILE A 207 -9.93 9.92 -17.09
C ILE A 207 -9.68 8.67 -16.24
N VAL A 208 -8.84 8.79 -15.21
CA VAL A 208 -8.53 7.70 -14.28
C VAL A 208 -9.33 7.89 -13.00
N LEU A 209 -10.20 6.94 -12.71
CA LEU A 209 -11.08 6.93 -11.55
C LEU A 209 -10.50 6.01 -10.48
N ILE A 210 -9.97 6.61 -9.43
CA ILE A 210 -9.43 5.90 -8.28
C ILE A 210 -10.56 5.62 -7.30
N ASN A 211 -10.85 4.34 -7.14
CA ASN A 211 -11.81 3.88 -6.15
C ASN A 211 -11.04 3.58 -4.85
N SER A 212 -11.18 4.43 -3.87
CA SER A 212 -10.64 4.22 -2.55
C SER A 212 -11.82 4.22 -1.57
N ASP A 213 -12.05 3.10 -0.90
CA ASP A 213 -13.11 2.94 0.11
C ASP A 213 -14.57 2.77 -0.42
N MET A 214 -14.78 2.18 -1.61
CA MET A 214 -16.07 1.54 -1.88
C MET A 214 -16.20 0.20 -1.11
N SER A 215 -15.87 0.20 0.17
CA SER A 215 -16.38 -0.80 1.10
C SER A 215 -17.91 -0.62 1.19
N PRO A 216 -18.72 -1.69 1.18
CA PRO A 216 -20.19 -1.59 1.15
C PRO A 216 -20.81 -0.91 2.37
N ASN A 217 -20.04 -0.26 3.19
CA ASN A 217 -20.48 0.41 4.40
C ASN A 217 -20.50 1.93 4.19
N ILE A 218 -21.52 2.41 3.46
CA ILE A 218 -21.93 3.83 3.39
C ILE A 218 -21.94 4.44 4.79
N LEU A 219 -22.29 3.67 5.82
CA LEU A 219 -22.27 4.07 7.22
C LEU A 219 -20.89 4.50 7.74
N LYS A 220 -19.78 3.98 7.16
CA LYS A 220 -18.43 4.44 7.53
C LYS A 220 -18.09 5.82 6.99
N MET A 221 -18.78 6.30 5.96
CA MET A 221 -18.62 7.67 5.44
C MET A 221 -19.18 8.70 6.43
N PHE A 222 -20.22 8.35 7.18
CA PHE A 222 -20.83 9.21 8.19
C PHE A 222 -20.02 9.24 9.51
N ASN A 223 -19.27 8.20 9.82
CA ASN A 223 -18.41 8.13 11.00
C ASN A 223 -16.99 8.60 10.69
N LYS A 224 -16.80 9.91 10.53
CA LYS A 224 -15.49 10.57 10.36
C LYS A 224 -14.61 10.39 11.59
N ARG A 225 -13.98 9.24 11.80
CA ARG A 225 -12.75 9.16 12.58
C ARG A 225 -11.58 9.56 11.66
N LYS A 226 -10.88 10.63 12.05
CA LYS A 226 -9.66 11.16 11.38
C LYS A 226 -8.64 10.03 11.19
N ARG A 227 -8.62 9.39 10.01
CA ARG A 227 -7.51 8.54 9.60
C ARG A 227 -6.37 9.45 9.12
N SER A 228 -5.14 9.09 9.42
CA SER A 228 -3.92 9.78 8.97
C SER A 228 -3.95 9.98 7.44
N LYS A 229 -4.24 11.20 7.01
CA LYS A 229 -4.39 11.59 5.58
C LYS A 229 -3.17 11.20 4.73
N ASN A 230 -1.96 11.43 5.22
CA ASN A 230 -0.73 11.32 4.42
C ASN A 230 -0.38 9.90 3.91
N LYS A 231 -0.75 8.84 4.66
CA LYS A 231 -0.39 7.46 4.27
C LYS A 231 -1.34 6.87 3.23
N LEU A 232 -2.61 7.27 3.25
CA LEU A 232 -3.62 6.86 2.26
C LEU A 232 -3.36 7.53 0.91
N GLU A 233 -3.04 8.82 0.91
CA GLU A 233 -2.74 9.58 -0.30
C GLU A 233 -1.56 8.99 -1.08
N LEU A 234 -0.47 8.61 -0.42
CA LEU A 234 0.69 8.00 -1.09
C LEU A 234 0.35 6.70 -1.84
N ARG A 235 -0.53 5.86 -1.28
CA ARG A 235 -0.97 4.62 -1.93
C ARG A 235 -1.85 4.91 -3.15
N GLU A 236 -2.78 5.84 -3.02
CA GLU A 236 -3.68 6.26 -4.10
C GLU A 236 -2.88 6.84 -5.27
N TYR A 237 -1.88 7.70 -5.00
CA TYR A 237 -0.96 8.20 -6.02
C TYR A 237 -0.15 7.07 -6.68
N GLY A 238 0.30 6.10 -5.90
CA GLY A 238 1.02 4.94 -6.41
C GLY A 238 0.18 4.08 -7.35
N VAL A 239 -1.06 3.79 -6.99
CA VAL A 239 -2.02 3.08 -7.84
C VAL A 239 -2.29 3.86 -9.14
N GLY A 240 -2.55 5.16 -9.03
CA GLY A 240 -2.76 6.03 -10.18
C GLY A 240 -1.57 6.04 -11.14
N ALA A 241 -0.35 6.14 -10.61
CA ALA A 241 0.87 6.12 -11.41
C ALA A 241 1.06 4.78 -12.13
N GLN A 242 0.75 3.65 -11.47
CA GLN A 242 0.83 2.34 -12.09
C GLN A 242 -0.23 2.15 -13.19
N ILE A 243 -1.45 2.67 -13.01
CA ILE A 243 -2.48 2.69 -14.06
C ILE A 243 -1.97 3.48 -15.28
N LEU A 244 -1.41 4.68 -15.09
CA LEU A 244 -0.85 5.47 -16.17
C LEU A 244 0.29 4.75 -16.89
N SER A 245 1.16 4.07 -16.15
CA SER A 245 2.23 3.24 -16.71
C SER A 245 1.69 2.09 -17.57
N LEU A 246 0.66 1.37 -17.09
CA LEU A 246 -0.02 0.31 -17.85
C LEU A 246 -0.71 0.84 -19.10
N LEU A 247 -1.20 2.09 -19.08
CA LEU A 247 -1.73 2.80 -20.24
C LEU A 247 -0.64 3.35 -21.16
N GLN A 248 0.64 3.16 -20.83
CA GLN A 248 1.81 3.68 -21.56
C GLN A 248 1.84 5.22 -21.65
N ILE A 249 1.27 5.91 -20.65
CA ILE A 249 1.25 7.37 -20.55
C ILE A 249 2.45 7.82 -19.71
N ASN A 250 3.47 8.40 -20.37
CA ASN A 250 4.72 8.82 -19.72
C ASN A 250 4.76 10.32 -19.39
N LYS A 251 4.02 11.14 -20.13
CA LYS A 251 3.90 12.59 -19.90
C LYS A 251 2.43 13.00 -19.91
N ILE A 252 2.04 13.73 -18.90
CA ILE A 252 0.64 14.16 -18.74
C ILE A 252 0.51 15.69 -18.74
N ILE A 253 -0.62 16.16 -19.20
CA ILE A 253 -1.18 17.48 -18.89
C ILE A 253 -2.33 17.19 -17.93
N LEU A 254 -2.13 17.52 -16.67
CA LEU A 254 -3.10 17.22 -15.62
C LEU A 254 -4.28 18.20 -15.70
N LEU A 255 -5.48 17.66 -15.84
CA LEU A 255 -6.73 18.42 -15.72
C LEU A 255 -7.11 18.52 -14.24
N THR A 256 -7.16 19.75 -13.73
CA THR A 256 -7.48 20.07 -12.32
C THR A 256 -8.88 20.65 -12.21
#